data_c6f592317d17a64fe0f545f8884b44bc
#
_entry.id   c6f592317d17a64fe0f545f8884b44bc
#
_cell.length_a   1.000
_cell.length_b   1.000
_cell.length_c   1.000
_cell.angle_alpha   90.00
_cell.angle_beta   90.00
_cell.angle_gamma   90.00
#
_symmetry.space_group_name_H-M   'P 1'
#
loop_
_entity.id
_entity.type
_entity.pdbx_description
1 polymer ?
#
loop_
_entity_poly.entity_id
_entity_poly.type
_entity_poly.pdbx_seq_one_letter_code
_entity_poly.pdbx_strand_id
1 'polypeptide(L)'
;PKANFVINGSGKIQTNLNAKEIKSKINGSGEMNFSGSTHELTLEINGSGDINAQDLVANTCDIDINGSGKAFLTVTDKLDISIVGSGDVIYAGEPIIKSSVTGNGKIKSRTKEK
;
A
#
# COMPACT_ATOMS: atom_id res chain seq x y z
N PRO A 1 -4.85 18.73 2.66
CA PRO A 1 -6.08 17.93 2.65
C PRO A 1 -5.80 16.47 2.95
N LYS A 2 -6.82 15.79 3.42
CA LYS A 2 -6.76 14.38 3.78
C LYS A 2 -7.82 13.61 3.04
N ALA A 3 -7.49 12.39 2.66
CA ALA A 3 -8.45 11.54 1.98
C ALA A 3 -8.54 10.21 2.73
N ASN A 4 -9.75 9.72 2.89
CA ASN A 4 -10.00 8.42 3.52
C ASN A 4 -10.84 7.57 2.59
N PHE A 5 -10.40 6.34 2.38
CA PHE A 5 -11.11 5.40 1.53
C PHE A 5 -11.32 4.09 2.29
N VAL A 6 -12.51 3.56 2.23
CA VAL A 6 -12.81 2.28 2.88
C VAL A 6 -13.63 1.44 1.91
N ILE A 7 -13.20 0.20 1.73
CA ILE A 7 -13.98 -0.78 0.99
C ILE A 7 -14.35 -1.89 1.94
N ASN A 8 -15.65 -2.12 2.08
CA ASN A 8 -16.16 -3.27 2.82
C ASN A 8 -16.78 -4.21 1.80
N GLY A 9 -16.14 -5.37 1.61
CA GLY A 9 -16.60 -6.32 0.63
C GLY A 9 -15.70 -6.34 -0.59
N SER A 10 -16.27 -6.30 -1.79
CA SER A 10 -15.51 -6.48 -3.02
C SER A 10 -15.60 -5.30 -3.98
N GLY A 11 -15.74 -4.10 -3.46
CA GLY A 11 -15.80 -2.90 -4.30
C GLY A 11 -14.49 -2.56 -4.96
N LYS A 12 -14.50 -1.51 -5.77
CA LYS A 12 -13.32 -1.05 -6.49
C LYS A 12 -13.28 0.48 -6.47
N ILE A 13 -12.12 1.02 -6.16
CA ILE A 13 -11.91 2.46 -6.17
C ILE A 13 -10.74 2.77 -7.09
N GLN A 14 -10.94 3.76 -7.95
CA GLN A 14 -9.87 4.23 -8.82
C GLN A 14 -9.85 5.75 -8.74
N THR A 15 -8.73 6.34 -8.38
CA THR A 15 -8.69 7.77 -8.17
C THR A 15 -7.31 8.33 -8.44
N ASN A 16 -7.29 9.60 -8.84
CA ASN A 16 -6.07 10.35 -9.05
C ASN A 16 -6.17 11.56 -8.16
N LEU A 17 -5.22 11.71 -7.22
CA LEU A 17 -5.33 12.82 -6.29
C LEU A 17 -3.96 13.22 -5.76
N ASN A 18 -3.92 14.47 -5.28
CA ASN A 18 -2.78 14.98 -4.56
C ASN A 18 -3.28 15.41 -3.19
N ALA A 19 -2.81 14.74 -2.17
CA ALA A 19 -3.28 15.01 -0.82
C ALA A 19 -2.10 14.98 0.12
N LYS A 20 -2.26 15.59 1.26
CA LYS A 20 -1.22 15.57 2.25
C LYS A 20 -1.18 14.22 2.95
N GLU A 21 -2.34 13.63 3.16
CA GLU A 21 -2.46 12.37 3.85
C GLU A 21 -3.56 11.55 3.21
N ILE A 22 -3.26 10.29 2.94
CA ILE A 22 -4.24 9.35 2.40
C ILE A 22 -4.29 8.14 3.31
N LYS A 23 -5.49 7.76 3.73
CA LYS A 23 -5.72 6.54 4.49
C LYS A 23 -6.67 5.65 3.73
N SER A 24 -6.32 4.40 3.61
CA SER A 24 -7.13 3.45 2.84
C SER A 24 -7.23 2.15 3.59
N LYS A 25 -8.42 1.56 3.57
CA LYS A 25 -8.67 0.32 4.26
C LYS A 25 -9.56 -0.57 3.39
N ILE A 26 -9.16 -1.81 3.24
CA ILE A 26 -9.96 -2.81 2.55
C ILE A 26 -10.30 -3.91 3.53
N ASN A 27 -11.59 -4.14 3.72
CA ASN A 27 -12.09 -5.29 4.48
C ASN A 27 -12.77 -6.22 3.49
N GLY A 28 -12.07 -7.29 3.08
CA GLY A 28 -12.60 -8.21 2.11
C GLY A 28 -11.68 -8.34 0.91
N SER A 29 -12.22 -8.38 -0.29
CA SER A 29 -11.46 -8.61 -1.52
C SER A 29 -11.54 -7.46 -2.50
N GLY A 30 -11.75 -6.24 -2.02
CA GLY A 30 -11.82 -5.07 -2.88
C GLY A 30 -10.49 -4.71 -3.52
N GLU A 31 -10.55 -3.72 -4.39
CA GLU A 31 -9.36 -3.28 -5.13
C GLU A 31 -9.31 -1.76 -5.13
N MET A 32 -8.12 -1.21 -4.94
CA MET A 32 -7.92 0.24 -5.02
C MET A 32 -6.78 0.55 -5.97
N ASN A 33 -6.97 1.57 -6.79
CA ASN A 33 -5.93 2.06 -7.69
C ASN A 33 -5.77 3.56 -7.45
N PHE A 34 -4.56 3.96 -7.10
CA PHE A 34 -4.25 5.35 -6.81
C PHE A 34 -3.17 5.88 -7.74
N SER A 35 -3.28 7.16 -8.10
CA SER A 35 -2.21 7.87 -8.78
C SER A 35 -2.16 9.30 -8.25
N GLY A 36 -1.02 9.96 -8.45
CA GLY A 36 -0.82 11.32 -7.96
C GLY A 36 0.31 11.38 -6.96
N SER A 37 0.12 12.10 -5.86
CA SER A 37 1.16 12.23 -4.85
C SER A 37 0.56 12.48 -3.46
N THR A 38 1.30 12.07 -2.44
CA THR A 38 0.91 12.31 -1.06
C THR A 38 2.16 12.36 -0.20
N HIS A 39 2.08 13.01 0.95
CA HIS A 39 3.16 12.96 1.92
C HIS A 39 3.09 11.70 2.77
N GLU A 40 1.90 11.35 3.23
CA GLU A 40 1.72 10.19 4.09
C GLU A 40 0.66 9.27 3.53
N LEU A 41 1.01 8.03 3.36
CA LEU A 41 0.09 7.02 2.86
C LEU A 41 -0.03 5.92 3.90
N THR A 42 -1.25 5.67 4.36
CA THR A 42 -1.53 4.60 5.30
C THR A 42 -2.47 3.62 4.63
N LEU A 43 -2.06 2.37 4.57
CA LEU A 43 -2.83 1.33 3.89
C LEU A 43 -3.08 0.17 4.85
N GLU A 44 -4.27 -0.37 4.79
CA GLU A 44 -4.63 -1.52 5.59
C GLU A 44 -5.46 -2.46 4.75
N ILE A 45 -5.06 -3.73 4.69
CA ILE A 45 -5.80 -4.75 3.97
C ILE A 45 -6.12 -5.87 4.93
N ASN A 46 -7.41 -6.12 5.12
CA ASN A 46 -7.89 -7.26 5.91
C ASN A 46 -8.61 -8.20 4.95
N GLY A 47 -7.95 -9.29 4.55
CA GLY A 47 -8.50 -10.22 3.59
C GLY A 47 -7.58 -10.37 2.40
N SER A 48 -8.13 -10.45 1.20
CA SER A 48 -7.37 -10.68 -0.02
C SER A 48 -7.45 -9.54 -1.03
N GLY A 49 -7.75 -8.33 -0.55
CA GLY A 49 -7.83 -7.18 -1.44
C GLY A 49 -6.48 -6.77 -2.00
N ASP A 50 -6.52 -5.97 -3.06
CA ASP A 50 -5.32 -5.48 -3.73
C ASP A 50 -5.32 -3.95 -3.74
N ILE A 51 -4.15 -3.38 -3.50
CA ILE A 51 -3.97 -1.93 -3.63
C ILE A 51 -2.84 -1.69 -4.63
N ASN A 52 -3.15 -0.92 -5.66
CA ASN A 52 -2.15 -0.54 -6.65
C ASN A 52 -1.91 0.95 -6.52
N ALA A 53 -0.80 1.31 -5.90
CA ALA A 53 -0.40 2.69 -5.71
C ALA A 53 0.97 2.95 -6.31
N GLN A 54 1.33 2.20 -7.37
CA GLN A 54 2.64 2.40 -7.96
C GLN A 54 2.75 3.72 -8.71
N ASP A 55 1.62 4.28 -9.13
CA ASP A 55 1.62 5.59 -9.78
C ASP A 55 1.35 6.73 -8.79
N LEU A 56 1.28 6.41 -7.51
CA LEU A 56 1.13 7.38 -6.44
C LEU A 56 2.45 7.49 -5.70
N VAL A 57 3.08 8.64 -5.75
CA VAL A 57 4.35 8.84 -5.08
C VAL A 57 4.08 9.30 -3.64
N ALA A 58 4.55 8.53 -2.68
CA ALA A 58 4.40 8.83 -1.27
C ALA A 58 5.77 9.06 -0.65
N ASN A 59 5.86 10.02 0.26
CA ASN A 59 7.10 10.22 1.00
C ASN A 59 7.23 9.16 2.08
N THR A 60 6.16 8.94 2.84
CA THR A 60 6.15 7.88 3.85
C THR A 60 4.94 7.01 3.63
N CYS A 61 5.09 5.73 3.91
CA CYS A 61 4.00 4.79 3.76
C CYS A 61 4.01 3.82 4.93
N ASP A 62 2.82 3.58 5.49
CA ASP A 62 2.63 2.63 6.55
C ASP A 62 1.58 1.63 6.05
N ILE A 63 1.95 0.38 5.91
CA ILE A 63 1.04 -0.60 5.33
C ILE A 63 0.93 -1.83 6.23
N ASP A 64 -0.31 -2.24 6.48
CA ASP A 64 -0.64 -3.45 7.22
C ASP A 64 -1.45 -4.38 6.34
N ILE A 65 -1.00 -5.61 6.20
CA ILE A 65 -1.74 -6.62 5.46
C ILE A 65 -2.01 -7.79 6.39
N ASN A 66 -3.29 -8.08 6.59
CA ASN A 66 -3.73 -9.27 7.33
C ASN A 66 -4.45 -10.16 6.35
N GLY A 67 -3.78 -11.22 5.88
CA GLY A 67 -4.35 -12.12 4.90
C GLY A 67 -3.43 -12.30 3.72
N SER A 68 -3.97 -12.34 2.50
CA SER A 68 -3.22 -12.64 1.30
C SER A 68 -3.29 -11.52 0.25
N GLY A 69 -3.54 -10.30 0.67
CA GLY A 69 -3.61 -9.18 -0.27
C GLY A 69 -2.28 -8.78 -0.85
N LYS A 70 -2.32 -7.93 -1.86
CA LYS A 70 -1.13 -7.38 -2.51
C LYS A 70 -1.15 -5.87 -2.51
N ALA A 71 0.03 -5.28 -2.43
CA ALA A 71 0.14 -3.83 -2.55
C ALA A 71 1.33 -3.48 -3.43
N PHE A 72 1.11 -2.52 -4.32
CA PHE A 72 2.17 -1.95 -5.16
C PHE A 72 2.34 -0.50 -4.74
N LEU A 73 3.57 -0.10 -4.43
CA LEU A 73 3.85 1.18 -3.81
C LEU A 73 5.01 1.88 -4.49
N THR A 74 5.04 3.20 -4.40
CA THR A 74 6.22 3.99 -4.74
C THR A 74 6.46 4.93 -3.57
N VAL A 75 7.57 4.75 -2.86
CA VAL A 75 7.84 5.46 -1.62
C VAL A 75 9.26 6.01 -1.67
N THR A 76 9.43 7.24 -1.24
CA THR A 76 10.73 7.90 -1.35
C THR A 76 11.51 7.96 -0.04
N ASP A 77 10.84 8.10 1.10
CA ASP A 77 11.53 8.35 2.36
C ASP A 77 11.51 7.18 3.32
N LYS A 78 10.33 6.77 3.77
CA LYS A 78 10.20 5.70 4.75
C LYS A 78 9.06 4.77 4.39
N LEU A 79 9.29 3.49 4.54
CA LEU A 79 8.28 2.48 4.28
C LEU A 79 8.23 1.53 5.47
N ASP A 80 7.07 1.49 6.13
CA ASP A 80 6.85 0.65 7.29
C ASP A 80 5.84 -0.41 6.88
N ILE A 81 6.23 -1.67 6.93
CA ILE A 81 5.43 -2.77 6.40
C ILE A 81 5.18 -3.79 7.50
N SER A 82 3.94 -4.19 7.64
CA SER A 82 3.57 -5.28 8.54
C SER A 82 2.68 -6.25 7.78
N ILE A 83 3.09 -7.50 7.68
CA ILE A 83 2.33 -8.52 6.97
C ILE A 83 2.10 -9.68 7.92
N VAL A 84 0.83 -10.04 8.10
CA VAL A 84 0.45 -11.26 8.82
C VAL A 84 -0.30 -12.13 7.83
N GLY A 85 0.31 -13.25 7.44
CA GLY A 85 -0.27 -14.14 6.45
C GLY A 85 0.63 -14.29 5.24
N SER A 86 0.06 -14.34 4.04
CA SER A 86 0.81 -14.56 2.83
C SER A 86 0.72 -13.40 1.83
N GLY A 87 0.48 -12.18 2.32
CA GLY A 87 0.41 -11.03 1.46
C GLY A 87 1.76 -10.65 0.86
N ASP A 88 1.71 -9.86 -0.21
CA ASP A 88 2.91 -9.42 -0.91
C ASP A 88 2.92 -7.90 -1.00
N VAL A 89 4.10 -7.31 -0.81
CA VAL A 89 4.30 -5.88 -1.01
C VAL A 89 5.40 -5.71 -2.05
N ILE A 90 5.10 -4.98 -3.11
CA ILE A 90 6.07 -4.65 -4.14
C ILE A 90 6.21 -3.14 -4.16
N TYR A 91 7.40 -2.64 -3.95
CA TYR A 91 7.61 -1.21 -3.86
C TYR A 91 8.68 -0.73 -4.83
N ALA A 92 8.64 0.56 -5.15
CA ALA A 92 9.66 1.23 -5.94
C ALA A 92 10.19 2.41 -5.14
N GLY A 93 11.38 2.88 -5.47
CA GLY A 93 12.04 3.96 -4.76
C GLY A 93 13.10 3.41 -3.82
N GLU A 94 13.68 4.29 -3.01
CA GLU A 94 14.74 3.89 -2.09
C GLU A 94 14.44 4.38 -0.68
N PRO A 95 13.32 3.95 -0.10
CA PRO A 95 12.98 4.39 1.25
C PRO A 95 13.77 3.62 2.30
N ILE A 96 13.80 4.17 3.50
CA ILE A 96 14.24 3.41 4.66
C ILE A 96 13.11 2.47 5.02
N ILE A 97 13.40 1.19 5.09
CA ILE A 97 12.35 0.17 5.26
C ILE A 97 12.41 -0.45 6.63
N LYS A 98 11.26 -0.47 7.29
CA LYS A 98 11.03 -1.30 8.45
C LYS A 98 9.99 -2.33 8.07
N SER A 99 10.24 -3.58 8.36
CA SER A 99 9.30 -4.59 7.96
C SER A 99 9.18 -5.68 9.01
N SER A 100 7.98 -6.20 9.12
CA SER A 100 7.67 -7.32 10.00
C SER A 100 6.76 -8.25 9.22
N VAL A 101 7.19 -9.48 9.01
CA VAL A 101 6.40 -10.45 8.27
C VAL A 101 6.21 -11.69 9.12
N THR A 102 4.96 -12.02 9.39
CA THR A 102 4.60 -13.24 10.11
C THR A 102 3.84 -14.12 9.13
N GLY A 103 4.42 -15.25 8.78
CA GLY A 103 3.82 -16.14 7.80
C GLY A 103 4.66 -16.22 6.54
N ASN A 104 4.01 -16.34 5.39
CA ASN A 104 4.68 -16.53 4.11
C ASN A 104 4.71 -15.29 3.22
N GLY A 105 4.43 -14.13 3.78
CA GLY A 105 4.42 -12.91 3.00
C GLY A 105 5.77 -12.58 2.41
N LYS A 106 5.77 -11.73 1.39
CA LYS A 106 6.99 -11.33 0.69
C LYS A 106 7.01 -9.84 0.46
N ILE A 107 8.21 -9.28 0.48
CA ILE A 107 8.44 -7.88 0.19
C ILE A 107 9.49 -7.82 -0.91
N LYS A 108 9.16 -7.14 -2.01
CA LYS A 108 10.04 -7.06 -3.16
C LYS A 108 10.21 -5.63 -3.61
N SER A 109 11.39 -5.33 -4.13
CA SER A 109 11.67 -4.03 -4.72
C SER A 109 11.52 -4.12 -6.24
N ARG A 110 10.78 -3.15 -6.81
CA ARG A 110 10.67 -3.03 -8.26
C ARG A 110 11.70 -2.07 -8.83
N THR A 111 12.47 -1.41 -7.98
CA THR A 111 13.44 -0.44 -8.44
C THR A 111 14.53 -1.13 -9.21
N LYS A 112 14.81 -0.62 -10.42
CA LYS A 112 15.89 -1.16 -11.20
C LYS A 112 17.17 -0.48 -10.87
N GLU A 113 18.17 -1.26 -10.89
CA GLU A 113 19.45 -0.68 -10.71
C GLU A 113 20.01 -0.37 -12.00
N LYS A 114 20.55 0.56 -12.20
CA LYS A 114 21.01 0.84 -13.44
C LYS A 114 22.16 0.90 -13.62
#